data_2042073d2cc682710fd47e0b86bd11e7
#
_entry.id   2042073d2cc682710fd47e0b86bd11e7
#
_cell.length_a   1.000
_cell.length_b   1.000
_cell.length_c   1.000
_cell.angle_alpha   90.00
_cell.angle_beta   90.00
_cell.angle_gamma   90.00
#
_symmetry.space_group_name_H-M   'P 1'
#
loop_
_entity.id
_entity.type
_entity.pdbx_description
1 polymer ?
#
loop_
_entity_poly.entity_id
_entity_poly.type
_entity_poly.pdbx_seq_one_letter_code
_entity_poly.pdbx_strand_id
1 'polypeptide(L)'
;MPKRNPVRVADLRGYGRLAIEATLGLTELVENLHHNILRTPGVLATPTQAPTKGITGLVYKTIRGVTRLVGGGIDVALAQVVPWFGAASTSSPEREAVLAALNGVLGDHLAASANPLAITMQLRRDGRALSLHRDNLIATLPAPSGKILLLVHGLCMNDLEWQRNLHDHGAA
;
A
#
# COMPACT_ATOMS: atom_id res chain seq x y z
N MET A 1 -15.02 -26.90 -0.28
CA MET A 1 -13.79 -26.50 -0.97
C MET A 1 -13.59 -25.02 -0.77
N PRO A 2 -12.46 -24.54 -0.24
CA PRO A 2 -12.22 -23.12 -0.10
C PRO A 2 -12.18 -22.47 -1.49
N LYS A 3 -13.04 -21.49 -1.74
CA LYS A 3 -12.99 -20.67 -2.95
C LYS A 3 -11.68 -19.90 -2.91
N ARG A 4 -10.72 -20.26 -3.77
CA ARG A 4 -9.52 -19.46 -4.01
C ARG A 4 -9.99 -18.10 -4.54
N ASN A 5 -9.89 -17.06 -3.71
CA ASN A 5 -10.11 -15.70 -4.16
C ASN A 5 -9.05 -15.37 -5.23
N PRO A 6 -9.45 -14.95 -6.42
CA PRO A 6 -8.48 -14.58 -7.44
C PRO A 6 -7.67 -13.38 -6.93
N VAL A 7 -6.34 -13.52 -6.95
CA VAL A 7 -5.42 -12.40 -6.70
C VAL A 7 -5.72 -11.33 -7.75
N ARG A 8 -6.02 -10.12 -7.31
CA ARG A 8 -6.28 -9.02 -8.24
C ARG A 8 -4.97 -8.62 -8.90
N VAL A 9 -4.97 -8.45 -10.20
CA VAL A 9 -3.77 -8.02 -10.95
C VAL A 9 -3.27 -6.66 -10.46
N ALA A 10 -4.19 -5.77 -10.03
CA ALA A 10 -3.84 -4.50 -9.42
C ALA A 10 -3.09 -4.67 -8.09
N ASP A 11 -3.46 -5.65 -7.27
CA ASP A 11 -2.75 -5.95 -6.02
C ASP A 11 -1.35 -6.48 -6.32
N LEU A 12 -1.23 -7.41 -7.28
CA LEU A 12 0.08 -7.93 -7.71
C LEU A 12 1.00 -6.81 -8.20
N ARG A 13 0.46 -5.89 -8.98
CA ARG A 13 1.18 -4.69 -9.43
C ARG A 13 1.63 -3.84 -8.24
N GLY A 14 0.73 -3.57 -7.29
CA GLY A 14 1.03 -2.78 -6.10
C GLY A 14 2.09 -3.42 -5.20
N TYR A 15 1.99 -4.71 -4.93
CA TYR A 15 3.01 -5.45 -4.17
C TYR A 15 4.34 -5.52 -4.91
N GLY A 16 4.33 -5.70 -6.23
CA GLY A 16 5.53 -5.69 -7.07
C GLY A 16 6.27 -4.35 -6.96
N ARG A 17 5.57 -3.23 -7.08
CA ARG A 17 6.15 -1.88 -6.91
C ARG A 17 6.75 -1.71 -5.51
N LEU A 18 6.02 -2.07 -4.48
CA LEU A 18 6.49 -1.97 -3.09
C LEU A 18 7.75 -2.82 -2.86
N ALA A 19 7.81 -4.03 -3.40
CA ALA A 19 8.99 -4.90 -3.30
C ALA A 19 10.20 -4.30 -4.00
N ILE A 20 10.02 -3.68 -5.16
CA ILE A 20 11.09 -2.99 -5.90
C ILE A 20 11.61 -1.80 -5.11
N GLU A 21 10.72 -0.96 -4.58
CA GLU A 21 11.07 0.20 -3.77
C GLU A 21 11.81 -0.22 -2.50
N ALA A 22 11.34 -1.28 -1.81
CA ALA A 22 12.03 -1.85 -0.65
C ALA A 22 13.44 -2.37 -1.00
N THR A 23 13.60 -3.03 -2.15
CA THR A 23 14.90 -3.52 -2.62
C THR A 23 15.86 -2.37 -2.90
N LEU A 24 15.39 -1.30 -3.54
CA LEU A 24 16.19 -0.10 -3.82
C LEU A 24 16.59 0.60 -2.53
N GLY A 25 15.67 0.78 -1.59
CA GLY A 25 15.94 1.41 -0.29
C GLY A 25 16.92 0.60 0.56
N LEU A 26 16.76 -0.73 0.60
CA LEU A 26 17.70 -1.61 1.29
C LEU A 26 19.09 -1.57 0.65
N THR A 27 19.17 -1.54 -0.68
CA THR A 27 20.45 -1.43 -1.42
C THR A 27 21.17 -0.12 -1.06
N GLU A 28 20.42 0.99 -0.99
CA GLU A 28 20.97 2.29 -0.60
C GLU A 28 21.43 2.30 0.86
N LEU A 29 20.64 1.71 1.77
CA LEU A 29 21.02 1.58 3.17
C LEU A 29 22.33 0.80 3.33
N VAL A 30 22.45 -0.35 2.65
CA VAL A 30 23.65 -1.19 2.70
C VAL A 30 24.85 -0.46 2.06
N GLU A 31 24.66 0.25 0.96
CA GLU A 31 25.72 1.06 0.34
C GLU A 31 26.23 2.14 1.29
N ASN A 32 25.31 2.88 1.94
CA ASN A 32 25.65 3.92 2.91
C ASN A 32 26.39 3.34 4.13
N LEU A 33 25.93 2.19 4.64
CA LEU A 33 26.59 1.51 5.75
C LEU A 33 27.99 1.05 5.35
N HIS A 34 28.14 0.42 4.19
CA HIS A 34 29.43 -0.02 3.65
C HIS A 34 30.40 1.15 3.48
N HIS A 35 29.93 2.26 2.92
CA HIS A 35 30.72 3.47 2.74
C HIS A 35 31.21 4.04 4.07
N ASN A 36 30.36 4.07 5.09
CA ASN A 36 30.70 4.58 6.41
C ASN A 36 31.69 3.67 7.15
N ILE A 37 31.54 2.34 7.06
CA ILE A 37 32.46 1.36 7.67
C ILE A 37 33.86 1.48 7.07
N LEU A 38 33.97 1.62 5.76
CA LEU A 38 35.26 1.73 5.08
C LEU A 38 36.01 3.04 5.35
N ARG A 39 35.32 4.07 5.84
CA ARG A 39 35.90 5.40 6.12
C ARG A 39 36.36 5.60 7.55
N THR A 40 36.09 4.69 8.49
CA THR A 40 36.35 4.93 9.89
C THR A 40 37.60 4.23 10.42
N PRO A 41 38.72 4.95 10.47
CA PRO A 41 39.66 4.81 11.56
C PRO A 41 39.42 5.95 12.55
N GLY A 42 38.57 5.67 13.59
CA GLY A 42 38.43 6.45 14.81
C GLY A 42 38.19 7.95 14.66
N VAL A 43 37.00 8.39 14.81
CA VAL A 43 36.44 9.66 15.31
C VAL A 43 35.12 9.93 14.59
N LEU A 44 34.14 10.32 15.35
CA LEU A 44 32.79 10.81 15.00
C LEU A 44 32.71 11.62 13.68
N ALA A 45 32.75 10.96 12.55
CA ALA A 45 32.53 11.59 11.26
C ALA A 45 31.02 11.67 10.95
N THR A 46 30.54 12.86 10.63
CA THR A 46 29.19 13.10 10.12
C THR A 46 28.89 12.13 8.97
N PRO A 47 27.75 11.43 9.00
CA PRO A 47 27.35 10.53 7.92
C PRO A 47 27.28 11.31 6.60
N THR A 48 28.13 10.99 5.66
CA THR A 48 28.09 11.59 4.31
C THR A 48 27.34 10.65 3.38
N GLN A 49 26.28 11.11 2.76
CA GLN A 49 25.51 10.39 1.72
C GLN A 49 26.23 10.45 0.36
N ALA A 50 27.51 10.10 0.31
CA ALA A 50 28.22 10.08 -0.96
C ALA A 50 28.22 8.65 -1.52
N PRO A 51 27.92 8.45 -2.82
CA PRO A 51 27.96 7.13 -3.44
C PRO A 51 29.38 6.53 -3.39
N THR A 52 29.44 5.22 -3.14
CA THR A 52 30.69 4.47 -3.16
C THR A 52 31.35 4.56 -4.54
N LYS A 53 32.67 4.76 -4.56
CA LYS A 53 33.47 4.86 -5.80
C LYS A 53 34.08 3.50 -6.16
N GLY A 54 34.51 3.34 -7.43
CA GLY A 54 35.19 2.14 -7.91
C GLY A 54 34.24 0.95 -8.17
N ILE A 55 34.78 -0.26 -8.05
CA ILE A 55 34.07 -1.53 -8.36
C ILE A 55 32.82 -1.69 -7.47
N THR A 56 32.92 -1.37 -6.19
CA THR A 56 31.81 -1.44 -5.25
C THR A 56 30.65 -0.51 -5.66
N GLY A 57 30.97 0.73 -6.05
CA GLY A 57 29.95 1.66 -6.55
C GLY A 57 29.31 1.20 -7.86
N LEU A 58 30.09 0.51 -8.72
CA LEU A 58 29.56 -0.10 -9.95
C LEU A 58 28.55 -1.21 -9.62
N VAL A 59 28.85 -2.09 -8.66
CA VAL A 59 27.95 -3.16 -8.22
C VAL A 59 26.62 -2.59 -7.74
N TYR A 60 26.64 -1.60 -6.86
CA TYR A 60 25.39 -0.98 -6.37
C TYR A 60 24.60 -0.26 -7.47
N LYS A 61 25.29 0.41 -8.40
CA LYS A 61 24.65 1.01 -9.59
C LYS A 61 23.99 -0.06 -10.47
N THR A 62 24.67 -1.18 -10.68
CA THR A 62 24.13 -2.29 -11.49
C THR A 62 22.90 -2.90 -10.82
N ILE A 63 22.95 -3.18 -9.51
CA ILE A 63 21.80 -3.70 -8.77
C ILE A 63 20.62 -2.75 -8.91
N ARG A 64 20.79 -1.46 -8.65
CA ARG A 64 19.71 -0.46 -8.81
C ARG A 64 19.20 -0.36 -10.25
N GLY A 65 20.12 -0.39 -11.22
CA GLY A 65 19.76 -0.34 -12.65
C GLY A 65 18.92 -1.53 -13.08
N VAL A 66 19.36 -2.74 -12.75
CA VAL A 66 18.64 -3.98 -13.06
C VAL A 66 17.29 -4.02 -12.33
N THR A 67 17.27 -3.69 -11.04
CA THR A 67 16.02 -3.65 -10.26
C THR A 67 15.00 -2.69 -10.86
N ARG A 68 15.42 -1.48 -11.26
CA ARG A 68 14.52 -0.50 -11.91
C ARG A 68 14.05 -0.97 -13.28
N LEU A 69 14.95 -1.55 -14.08
CA LEU A 69 14.60 -2.01 -15.43
C LEU A 69 13.59 -3.16 -15.38
N VAL A 70 13.89 -4.19 -14.59
CA VAL A 70 13.02 -5.36 -14.42
C VAL A 70 11.70 -4.93 -13.76
N GLY A 71 11.78 -4.16 -12.70
CA GLY A 71 10.60 -3.70 -11.99
C GLY A 71 9.70 -2.79 -12.82
N GLY A 72 10.29 -1.83 -13.53
CA GLY A 72 9.55 -0.97 -14.45
C GLY A 72 8.92 -1.76 -15.59
N GLY A 73 9.62 -2.75 -16.15
CA GLY A 73 9.09 -3.64 -17.18
C GLY A 73 7.89 -4.44 -16.69
N ILE A 74 7.98 -5.03 -15.50
CA ILE A 74 6.87 -5.77 -14.87
C ILE A 74 5.69 -4.84 -14.58
N ASP A 75 5.94 -3.65 -14.02
CA ASP A 75 4.87 -2.68 -13.71
C ASP A 75 4.11 -2.26 -14.97
N VAL A 76 4.82 -1.95 -16.07
CA VAL A 76 4.22 -1.61 -17.36
C VAL A 76 3.42 -2.78 -17.92
N ALA A 77 3.97 -4.00 -17.90
CA ALA A 77 3.26 -5.18 -18.39
C ALA A 77 1.97 -5.43 -17.60
N LEU A 78 2.03 -5.36 -16.26
CA LEU A 78 0.85 -5.51 -15.40
C LEU A 78 -0.17 -4.38 -15.62
N ALA A 79 0.29 -3.13 -15.84
CA ALA A 79 -0.59 -2.01 -16.12
C ALA A 79 -1.43 -2.22 -17.39
N GLN A 80 -0.87 -2.85 -18.41
CA GLN A 80 -1.59 -3.18 -19.66
C GLN A 80 -2.65 -4.27 -19.47
N VAL A 81 -2.44 -5.15 -18.48
CA VAL A 81 -3.31 -6.31 -18.25
C VAL A 81 -4.44 -5.99 -17.27
N VAL A 82 -4.23 -5.08 -16.31
CA VAL A 82 -5.22 -4.68 -15.30
C VAL A 82 -6.62 -4.39 -15.87
N PRO A 83 -6.80 -3.62 -16.96
CA PRO A 83 -8.12 -3.32 -17.51
C PRO A 83 -8.89 -4.55 -18.02
N TRP A 84 -8.18 -5.62 -18.37
CA TRP A 84 -8.78 -6.83 -18.96
C TRP A 84 -9.40 -7.76 -17.93
N PHE A 85 -8.97 -7.67 -16.67
CA PHE A 85 -9.44 -8.55 -15.59
C PHE A 85 -10.60 -7.96 -14.75
N GLY A 86 -11.08 -6.77 -15.08
CA GLY A 86 -12.19 -6.12 -14.38
C GLY A 86 -11.94 -5.88 -12.89
N ALA A 87 -12.71 -5.01 -12.28
CA ALA A 87 -12.74 -4.89 -10.83
C ALA A 87 -13.48 -6.12 -10.27
N ALA A 88 -12.78 -7.02 -9.61
CA ALA A 88 -13.44 -8.10 -8.87
C ALA A 88 -14.42 -7.48 -7.87
N SER A 89 -15.70 -7.82 -7.98
CA SER A 89 -16.79 -7.15 -7.27
C SER A 89 -16.80 -7.36 -5.76
N THR A 90 -16.06 -8.36 -5.26
CA THR A 90 -15.99 -8.68 -3.83
C THR A 90 -14.55 -8.79 -3.37
N SER A 91 -14.21 -8.07 -2.31
CA SER A 91 -12.93 -8.18 -1.61
C SER A 91 -13.06 -9.22 -0.49
N SER A 92 -12.00 -10.02 -0.25
CA SER A 92 -12.02 -10.92 0.90
C SER A 92 -11.63 -10.18 2.18
N PRO A 93 -12.14 -10.59 3.35
CA PRO A 93 -11.78 -9.99 4.64
C PRO A 93 -10.27 -9.99 4.90
N GLU A 94 -9.57 -11.06 4.49
CA GLU A 94 -8.13 -11.19 4.66
C GLU A 94 -7.36 -10.15 3.83
N ARG A 95 -7.79 -9.94 2.58
CA ARG A 95 -7.23 -8.89 1.72
C ARG A 95 -7.44 -7.51 2.32
N GLU A 96 -8.63 -7.21 2.80
CA GLU A 96 -8.96 -5.92 3.43
C GLU A 96 -8.12 -5.70 4.69
N ALA A 97 -7.88 -6.74 5.51
CA ALA A 97 -7.04 -6.66 6.69
C ALA A 97 -5.57 -6.37 6.32
N VAL A 98 -5.02 -7.05 5.29
CA VAL A 98 -3.65 -6.81 4.82
C VAL A 98 -3.51 -5.39 4.27
N LEU A 99 -4.48 -4.92 3.47
CA LEU A 99 -4.46 -3.55 2.96
C LEU A 99 -4.56 -2.51 4.06
N ALA A 100 -5.41 -2.74 5.07
CA ALA A 100 -5.53 -1.85 6.23
C ALA A 100 -4.21 -1.76 7.00
N ALA A 101 -3.54 -2.89 7.25
CA ALA A 101 -2.24 -2.92 7.90
C ALA A 101 -1.15 -2.19 7.09
N LEU A 102 -1.07 -2.44 5.78
CA LEU A 102 -0.12 -1.76 4.90
C LEU A 102 -0.36 -0.24 4.86
N ASN A 103 -1.60 0.18 4.73
CA ASN A 103 -1.93 1.61 4.70
C ASN A 103 -1.77 2.28 6.07
N GLY A 104 -1.95 1.56 7.17
CA GLY A 104 -1.66 2.06 8.50
C GLY A 104 -0.18 2.38 8.72
N VAL A 105 0.74 1.62 8.09
CA VAL A 105 2.19 1.80 8.25
C VAL A 105 2.81 2.61 7.10
N LEU A 106 2.36 2.38 5.88
CA LEU A 106 2.98 2.90 4.65
C LEU A 106 2.03 3.78 3.83
N GLY A 107 0.86 4.17 4.36
CA GLY A 107 -0.19 4.85 3.61
C GLY A 107 0.28 6.11 2.88
N ASP A 108 1.04 6.96 3.55
CA ASP A 108 1.58 8.19 2.96
C ASP A 108 2.53 7.88 1.79
N HIS A 109 3.38 6.87 1.94
CA HIS A 109 4.29 6.43 0.90
C HIS A 109 3.53 5.83 -0.30
N LEU A 110 2.54 4.97 -0.03
CA LEU A 110 1.69 4.38 -1.07
C LEU A 110 0.93 5.44 -1.84
N ALA A 111 0.38 6.45 -1.14
CA ALA A 111 -0.32 7.56 -1.76
C ALA A 111 0.63 8.43 -2.61
N ALA A 112 1.78 8.83 -2.07
CA ALA A 112 2.77 9.66 -2.76
C ALA A 112 3.33 8.98 -4.01
N SER A 113 3.50 7.66 -3.99
CA SER A 113 3.97 6.86 -5.14
C SER A 113 2.85 6.45 -6.10
N ALA A 114 1.60 6.87 -5.87
CA ALA A 114 0.42 6.42 -6.62
C ALA A 114 0.37 4.89 -6.75
N ASN A 115 0.66 4.19 -5.66
CA ASN A 115 0.64 2.73 -5.61
C ASN A 115 -0.81 2.23 -5.65
N PRO A 116 -1.14 1.19 -6.44
CA PRO A 116 -2.48 0.60 -6.48
C PRO A 116 -3.01 0.05 -5.15
N LEU A 117 -2.15 -0.15 -4.15
CA LEU A 117 -2.54 -0.57 -2.79
C LEU A 117 -2.92 0.61 -1.88
N ALA A 118 -2.72 1.86 -2.32
CA ALA A 118 -3.12 3.03 -1.55
C ALA A 118 -4.65 3.04 -1.36
N ILE A 119 -5.09 3.29 -0.12
CA ILE A 119 -6.51 3.45 0.22
C ILE A 119 -6.77 4.93 0.49
N THR A 120 -7.72 5.50 -0.22
CA THR A 120 -8.22 6.84 0.10
C THR A 120 -9.23 6.74 1.24
N MET A 121 -9.08 7.60 2.24
CA MET A 121 -10.06 7.69 3.33
C MET A 121 -11.42 8.10 2.77
N GLN A 122 -12.45 7.37 3.15
CA GLN A 122 -13.82 7.60 2.69
C GLN A 122 -14.84 7.16 3.75
N LEU A 123 -16.00 7.79 3.75
CA LEU A 123 -17.11 7.31 4.54
C LEU A 123 -17.73 6.09 3.87
N ARG A 124 -18.07 5.07 4.65
CA ARG A 124 -18.67 3.84 4.16
C ARG A 124 -19.93 3.52 4.96
N ARG A 125 -20.88 2.86 4.31
CA ARG A 125 -22.05 2.27 4.94
C ARG A 125 -22.27 0.87 4.38
N ASP A 126 -22.45 -0.11 5.22
CA ASP A 126 -22.65 -1.51 4.83
C ASP A 126 -21.54 -2.02 3.88
N GLY A 127 -20.28 -1.66 4.18
CA GLY A 127 -19.10 -2.02 3.38
C GLY A 127 -18.98 -1.30 2.04
N ARG A 128 -19.84 -0.31 1.72
CA ARG A 128 -19.82 0.45 0.47
C ARG A 128 -19.45 1.90 0.71
N ALA A 129 -18.62 2.46 -0.17
CA ALA A 129 -18.26 3.86 -0.12
C ALA A 129 -19.51 4.74 -0.33
N LEU A 130 -19.64 5.77 0.50
CA LEU A 130 -20.68 6.78 0.36
C LEU A 130 -20.19 7.91 -0.54
N SER A 131 -20.96 8.21 -1.57
CA SER A 131 -20.77 9.42 -2.34
C SER A 131 -21.39 10.61 -1.58
N LEU A 132 -20.55 11.60 -1.23
CA LEU A 132 -20.99 12.75 -0.42
C LEU A 132 -21.73 13.82 -1.22
N HIS A 133 -22.21 13.50 -2.42
CA HIS A 133 -23.12 14.38 -3.17
C HIS A 133 -24.54 14.22 -2.63
N ARG A 134 -25.24 15.37 -2.49
CA ARG A 134 -26.56 15.42 -1.88
C ARG A 134 -27.56 14.43 -2.48
N ASP A 135 -27.62 14.35 -3.80
CA ASP A 135 -28.59 13.49 -4.50
C ASP A 135 -28.28 11.99 -4.25
N ASN A 136 -27.00 11.64 -4.22
CA ASN A 136 -26.56 10.27 -3.91
C ASN A 136 -26.84 9.90 -2.44
N LEU A 137 -26.65 10.86 -1.52
CA LEU A 137 -26.96 10.66 -0.11
C LEU A 137 -28.46 10.48 0.10
N ILE A 138 -29.32 11.28 -0.55
CA ILE A 138 -30.77 11.14 -0.51
C ILE A 138 -31.21 9.75 -1.03
N ALA A 139 -30.60 9.30 -2.13
CA ALA A 139 -30.91 7.98 -2.69
C ALA A 139 -30.44 6.82 -1.79
N THR A 140 -29.30 6.98 -1.13
CA THR A 140 -28.70 5.93 -0.27
C THR A 140 -29.31 5.92 1.14
N LEU A 141 -29.80 7.08 1.61
CA LEU A 141 -30.34 7.31 2.95
C LEU A 141 -31.77 7.89 2.84
N PRO A 142 -32.76 7.10 2.40
CA PRO A 142 -34.09 7.63 2.05
C PRO A 142 -34.86 8.19 3.25
N ALA A 143 -34.56 7.76 4.47
CA ALA A 143 -35.19 8.25 5.69
C ALA A 143 -34.16 8.39 6.83
N PRO A 144 -33.22 9.35 6.76
CA PRO A 144 -32.23 9.53 7.79
C PRO A 144 -32.90 9.97 9.09
N SER A 145 -32.50 9.35 10.21
CA SER A 145 -32.87 9.83 11.54
C SER A 145 -32.20 11.16 11.85
N GLY A 146 -32.71 11.92 12.81
CA GLY A 146 -32.04 13.12 13.30
C GLY A 146 -30.77 12.85 14.11
N LYS A 147 -30.36 11.59 14.26
CA LYS A 147 -29.17 11.16 14.97
C LYS A 147 -28.23 10.44 14.02
N ILE A 148 -26.94 10.76 14.09
CA ILE A 148 -25.89 10.16 13.27
C ILE A 148 -24.90 9.48 14.21
N LEU A 149 -24.60 8.21 13.96
CA LEU A 149 -23.50 7.48 14.60
C LEU A 149 -22.35 7.41 13.59
N LEU A 150 -21.21 7.99 13.93
CA LEU A 150 -19.99 7.91 13.16
C LEU A 150 -19.01 6.99 13.91
N LEU A 151 -18.62 5.89 13.27
CA LEU A 151 -17.61 4.97 13.78
C LEU A 151 -16.28 5.26 13.08
N VAL A 152 -15.21 5.42 13.86
CA VAL A 152 -13.85 5.66 13.36
C VAL A 152 -12.96 4.52 13.84
N HIS A 153 -12.41 3.75 12.89
CA HIS A 153 -11.50 2.64 13.23
C HIS A 153 -10.10 3.14 13.58
N GLY A 154 -9.33 2.31 14.28
CA GLY A 154 -7.94 2.58 14.64
C GLY A 154 -6.94 2.38 13.49
N LEU A 155 -5.68 2.71 13.76
CA LEU A 155 -4.57 2.49 12.84
C LEU A 155 -4.48 0.99 12.47
N CYS A 156 -4.16 0.69 11.23
CA CYS A 156 -4.07 -0.69 10.70
C CYS A 156 -5.39 -1.49 10.73
N MET A 157 -6.52 -0.83 10.95
CA MET A 157 -7.86 -1.43 10.99
C MET A 157 -8.72 -0.93 9.84
N ASN A 158 -9.91 -1.52 9.67
CA ASN A 158 -10.91 -1.10 8.69
C ASN A 158 -12.33 -1.19 9.28
N ASP A 159 -13.32 -0.78 8.50
CA ASP A 159 -14.73 -0.80 8.90
C ASP A 159 -15.30 -2.20 9.15
N LEU A 160 -14.70 -3.27 8.60
CA LEU A 160 -15.15 -4.64 8.82
C LEU A 160 -14.89 -5.13 10.25
N GLU A 161 -13.99 -4.49 10.99
CA GLU A 161 -13.75 -4.80 12.40
C GLU A 161 -14.94 -4.49 13.31
N TRP A 162 -15.86 -3.63 12.88
CA TRP A 162 -17.10 -3.35 13.59
C TRP A 162 -18.11 -4.50 13.54
N GLN A 163 -17.95 -5.42 12.57
CA GLN A 163 -18.77 -6.63 12.40
C GLN A 163 -17.97 -7.86 12.78
N ARG A 164 -17.70 -8.03 14.06
CA ARG A 164 -16.82 -9.09 14.57
C ARG A 164 -17.59 -10.06 15.46
N ASN A 165 -17.28 -11.36 15.32
CA ASN A 165 -17.86 -12.42 16.16
C ASN A 165 -19.39 -12.45 16.19
N LEU A 166 -20.03 -12.25 15.04
CA LEU A 166 -21.50 -12.18 14.90
C LEU A 166 -22.14 -10.98 15.62
N HIS A 167 -21.36 -10.01 16.02
CA HIS A 167 -21.83 -8.76 16.62
C HIS A 167 -21.53 -7.59 15.68
N ASP A 168 -22.53 -6.74 15.46
CA ASP A 168 -22.40 -5.50 14.73
C ASP A 168 -22.45 -4.32 15.72
N HIS A 169 -21.31 -3.68 15.92
CA HIS A 169 -21.19 -2.53 16.83
C HIS A 169 -21.91 -1.28 16.33
N GLY A 170 -22.29 -1.25 15.07
CA GLY A 170 -23.04 -0.16 14.45
C GLY A 170 -24.57 -0.39 14.41
N ALA A 171 -25.02 -1.60 14.71
CA ALA A 171 -26.45 -1.92 14.81
C ALA A 171 -26.96 -1.54 16.21
N ALA A 172 -27.68 -0.43 16.31
CA ALA A 172 -28.38 0.03 17.52
C ALA A 172 -29.88 -0.19 17.37
#